data_82c5fbfa0fc4f5ac46ec4585c22ca899
#
_entry.id   82c5fbfa0fc4f5ac46ec4585c22ca899
#
_cell.length_a   1.000
_cell.length_b   1.000
_cell.length_c   1.000
_cell.angle_alpha   90.00
_cell.angle_beta   90.00
_cell.angle_gamma   90.00
#
_symmetry.space_group_name_H-M   'P 1'
#
loop_
_entity.id
_entity.type
_entity.pdbx_description
1 polymer ?
#
loop_
_entity_poly.entity_id
_entity_poly.type
_entity_poly.pdbx_seq_one_letter_code
_entity_poly.pdbx_strand_id
1 'polypeptide(L)'
;MASGKTERAHRLRYGRLSPMSRVAARIAAIAESATLAVDAKAKALKAAGRPVIGFGAGEPDFPTPSYVVEAAAAATKVVANHRYTPAAGLPEMRQAIVDKTKRDSHYEITVDQVLVTNGGKQAVYQAFATIIDPGDEVLLPSPYWTTYPECIQLAGGVAVEIFADETQNYLVTVEQLEAARTPKTKALLFCSPSNPTGSVYTPAQAKAIAEWAVANNIWIISDEIYEHLLYDGATAPSLPVLVPALADTCIIINGVAKTYAMTGWRVGWMIGPKDVIKAATNLQSHLSSNVSNVSQRAAIAALTGDLTAVHEMGVAFNRRRKLIVDLLNEIPGFVCPVPQGAFYVYPSVKGVLGKAIRGKTPKTSAELATLLLEEVEVAAVPGEAFGPSGYLRFSYATSDEDIVEGIGRIKKLLTEG
;
A
#
# COMPACT_ATOMS: atom_id res chain seq x y z
N MET A 1 -1.24 -63.23 56.41
CA MET A 1 -2.38 -62.39 55.93
C MET A 1 -1.99 -60.97 56.06
N ALA A 2 -1.62 -60.31 55.01
CA ALA A 2 -1.65 -58.88 54.87
C ALA A 2 -1.21 -58.53 53.42
N SER A 3 -2.13 -58.00 52.66
CA SER A 3 -1.99 -57.63 51.25
C SER A 3 -1.19 -56.34 51.12
N GLY A 4 -0.08 -56.39 50.39
CA GLY A 4 0.65 -55.24 49.93
C GLY A 4 0.10 -54.68 48.64
N LYS A 5 -0.54 -53.52 48.63
CA LYS A 5 -0.85 -52.74 47.42
C LYS A 5 0.34 -51.87 47.10
N THR A 6 1.00 -52.17 45.98
CA THR A 6 2.02 -51.33 45.38
C THR A 6 1.35 -50.19 44.61
N GLU A 7 1.40 -49.00 45.11
CA GLU A 7 1.09 -47.77 44.40
C GLU A 7 2.20 -47.46 43.39
N ARG A 8 1.90 -47.58 42.10
CA ARG A 8 2.73 -47.09 41.03
C ARG A 8 2.49 -45.57 40.90
N ALA A 9 3.39 -44.80 41.47
CA ALA A 9 3.46 -43.38 41.22
C ALA A 9 3.83 -43.13 39.73
N HIS A 10 2.87 -42.71 38.91
CA HIS A 10 3.12 -42.14 37.60
C HIS A 10 3.80 -40.76 37.79
N ARG A 11 5.13 -40.73 37.73
CA ARG A 11 5.87 -39.51 37.53
C ARG A 11 5.62 -39.05 36.06
N LEU A 12 4.67 -38.14 35.89
CA LEU A 12 4.60 -37.30 34.69
C LEU A 12 5.92 -36.54 34.57
N ARG A 13 6.76 -36.92 33.63
CA ARG A 13 7.91 -36.13 33.22
C ARG A 13 7.37 -34.85 32.55
N TYR A 14 7.27 -33.77 33.30
CA TYR A 14 7.19 -32.46 32.72
C TYR A 14 8.51 -32.20 32.00
N GLY A 15 8.52 -32.38 30.68
CA GLY A 15 9.60 -31.87 29.82
C GLY A 15 9.81 -30.41 30.15
N ARG A 16 11.05 -29.96 30.17
CA ARG A 16 11.38 -28.54 30.34
C ARG A 16 10.55 -27.77 29.31
N LEU A 17 9.56 -27.03 29.79
CA LEU A 17 8.85 -26.05 28.96
C LEU A 17 9.92 -25.09 28.48
N SER A 18 10.11 -25.00 27.16
CA SER A 18 10.87 -23.90 26.56
C SER A 18 10.35 -22.59 27.16
N PRO A 19 11.20 -21.61 27.51
CA PRO A 19 10.71 -20.35 28.07
C PRO A 19 9.61 -19.83 27.14
N MET A 20 8.41 -19.58 27.70
CA MET A 20 7.28 -19.08 26.93
C MET A 20 7.70 -17.79 26.25
N SER A 21 7.57 -17.73 24.93
CA SER A 21 7.78 -16.51 24.20
C SER A 21 6.84 -15.42 24.74
N ARG A 22 7.39 -14.24 25.03
CA ARG A 22 6.61 -13.08 25.53
C ARG A 22 5.66 -12.52 24.48
N VAL A 23 5.93 -12.81 23.20
CA VAL A 23 5.18 -12.32 22.03
C VAL A 23 4.62 -13.54 21.29
N ALA A 24 3.36 -13.47 20.87
CA ALA A 24 2.76 -14.52 20.05
C ALA A 24 3.54 -14.68 18.73
N ALA A 25 3.74 -15.94 18.29
CA ALA A 25 4.58 -16.24 17.13
C ALA A 25 4.14 -15.48 15.86
N ARG A 26 2.82 -15.35 15.62
CA ARG A 26 2.29 -14.61 14.46
C ARG A 26 2.62 -13.13 14.48
N ILE A 27 2.80 -12.53 15.67
CA ILE A 27 3.17 -11.12 15.83
C ILE A 27 4.69 -10.94 15.74
N ALA A 28 5.46 -11.89 16.29
CA ALA A 28 6.90 -11.88 16.22
C ALA A 28 7.43 -12.07 14.78
N ALA A 29 6.62 -12.63 13.89
CA ALA A 29 6.96 -12.84 12.48
C ALA A 29 6.73 -11.59 11.61
N ILE A 30 6.07 -10.53 12.12
CA ILE A 30 5.83 -9.29 11.37
C ILE A 30 7.12 -8.50 11.28
N ALA A 31 7.54 -8.15 10.07
CA ALA A 31 8.69 -7.29 9.84
C ALA A 31 8.38 -5.82 10.16
N GLU A 32 9.41 -5.07 10.61
CA GLU A 32 9.30 -3.62 10.71
C GLU A 32 9.11 -2.99 9.33
N SER A 33 8.23 -1.97 9.24
CA SER A 33 8.01 -1.26 7.98
C SER A 33 9.26 -0.52 7.54
N ALA A 34 9.98 -1.04 6.54
CA ALA A 34 11.20 -0.45 6.01
C ALA A 34 10.99 0.99 5.51
N THR A 35 9.82 1.31 4.94
CA THR A 35 9.49 2.67 4.50
C THR A 35 9.39 3.65 5.66
N LEU A 36 8.77 3.24 6.78
CA LEU A 36 8.68 4.07 7.99
C LEU A 36 10.04 4.21 8.67
N ALA A 37 10.85 3.15 8.69
CA ALA A 37 12.19 3.19 9.27
C ALA A 37 13.11 4.16 8.52
N VAL A 38 13.11 4.16 7.18
CA VAL A 38 13.88 5.10 6.36
C VAL A 38 13.42 6.54 6.59
N ASP A 39 12.09 6.79 6.60
CA ASP A 39 11.56 8.12 6.84
C ASP A 39 11.89 8.65 8.24
N ALA A 40 11.75 7.80 9.27
CA ALA A 40 12.13 8.15 10.65
C ALA A 40 13.61 8.46 10.79
N LYS A 41 14.49 7.68 10.15
CA LYS A 41 15.94 7.92 10.14
C LYS A 41 16.28 9.24 9.45
N ALA A 42 15.67 9.53 8.30
CA ALA A 42 15.84 10.80 7.59
C ALA A 42 15.41 12.00 8.44
N LYS A 43 14.23 11.92 9.07
CA LYS A 43 13.71 12.96 9.98
C LYS A 43 14.61 13.17 11.20
N ALA A 44 15.10 12.09 11.81
CA ALA A 44 16.02 12.18 12.96
C ALA A 44 17.35 12.88 12.58
N LEU A 45 17.90 12.57 11.41
CA LEU A 45 19.10 13.21 10.92
C LEU A 45 18.88 14.70 10.58
N LYS A 46 17.72 15.04 9.97
CA LYS A 46 17.34 16.45 9.77
C LYS A 46 17.23 17.22 11.09
N ALA A 47 16.59 16.62 12.10
CA ALA A 47 16.48 17.22 13.43
C ALA A 47 17.85 17.41 14.11
N ALA A 48 18.84 16.58 13.79
CA ALA A 48 20.23 16.73 14.20
C ALA A 48 21.04 17.75 13.38
N GLY A 49 20.40 18.50 12.48
CA GLY A 49 21.00 19.56 11.67
C GLY A 49 21.70 19.08 10.39
N ARG A 50 21.54 17.80 10.00
CA ARG A 50 22.10 17.30 8.73
C ARG A 50 21.17 17.66 7.55
N PRO A 51 21.71 18.07 6.37
CA PRO A 51 20.92 18.47 5.22
C PRO A 51 20.40 17.27 4.40
N VAL A 52 19.72 16.33 5.07
CA VAL A 52 19.20 15.10 4.44
C VAL A 52 18.04 15.43 3.53
N ILE A 53 18.07 14.95 2.29
CA ILE A 53 16.95 14.96 1.35
C ILE A 53 16.28 13.58 1.38
N GLY A 54 14.98 13.54 1.72
CA GLY A 54 14.23 12.31 1.90
C GLY A 54 13.27 12.03 0.75
N PHE A 55 13.47 10.90 0.06
CA PHE A 55 12.56 10.38 -0.95
C PHE A 55 11.74 9.17 -0.44
N GLY A 56 11.73 8.94 0.87
CA GLY A 56 11.04 7.79 1.48
C GLY A 56 9.55 8.02 1.73
N ALA A 57 9.08 9.27 1.76
CA ALA A 57 7.71 9.61 2.15
C ALA A 57 6.67 8.97 1.24
N GLY A 58 5.66 8.37 1.87
CA GLY A 58 4.53 7.76 1.17
C GLY A 58 3.27 8.63 1.24
N GLU A 59 3.40 9.95 1.23
CA GLU A 59 2.30 10.91 1.37
C GLU A 59 2.52 12.14 0.49
N PRO A 60 1.43 12.79 -0.01
CA PRO A 60 1.52 14.06 -0.70
C PRO A 60 2.15 15.13 0.19
N ASP A 61 2.97 15.99 -0.39
CA ASP A 61 3.58 17.16 0.26
C ASP A 61 2.67 18.42 0.24
N PHE A 62 1.42 18.23 -0.09
CA PHE A 62 0.39 19.25 -0.11
C PHE A 62 -0.44 19.22 1.17
N PRO A 63 -0.94 20.38 1.64
CA PRO A 63 -1.89 20.42 2.74
C PRO A 63 -3.24 19.84 2.29
N THR A 64 -3.99 19.32 3.27
CA THR A 64 -5.42 19.01 3.07
C THR A 64 -6.15 20.30 2.63
N PRO A 65 -7.05 20.25 1.61
CA PRO A 65 -7.78 21.42 1.14
C PRO A 65 -8.51 22.17 2.28
N SER A 66 -8.51 23.50 2.26
CA SER A 66 -9.03 24.35 3.36
C SER A 66 -10.50 24.06 3.69
N TYR A 67 -11.35 23.87 2.67
CA TYR A 67 -12.76 23.54 2.87
C TYR A 67 -12.98 22.24 3.63
N VAL A 68 -12.07 21.26 3.50
CA VAL A 68 -12.10 20.00 4.26
C VAL A 68 -11.73 20.26 5.72
N VAL A 69 -10.68 21.04 5.96
CA VAL A 69 -10.24 21.45 7.30
C VAL A 69 -11.34 22.22 8.02
N GLU A 70 -12.01 23.15 7.33
CA GLU A 70 -13.13 23.93 7.86
C GLU A 70 -14.33 23.06 8.23
N ALA A 71 -14.66 22.07 7.38
CA ALA A 71 -15.72 21.09 7.66
C ALA A 71 -15.43 20.28 8.92
N ALA A 72 -14.18 19.87 9.11
CA ALA A 72 -13.76 19.18 10.33
C ALA A 72 -13.86 20.09 11.57
N ALA A 73 -13.41 21.33 11.47
CA ALA A 73 -13.50 22.32 12.54
C ALA A 73 -14.95 22.60 12.94
N ALA A 74 -15.86 22.67 11.96
CA ALA A 74 -17.29 22.78 12.24
C ALA A 74 -17.84 21.51 12.91
N ALA A 75 -17.43 20.34 12.44
CA ALA A 75 -17.87 19.06 12.99
C ALA A 75 -17.47 18.87 14.47
N THR A 76 -16.35 19.41 14.92
CA THR A 76 -15.93 19.33 16.35
C THR A 76 -16.90 20.06 17.30
N LYS A 77 -17.69 20.98 16.81
CA LYS A 77 -18.69 21.73 17.62
C LYS A 77 -20.03 20.98 17.73
N VAL A 78 -20.23 19.92 16.97
CA VAL A 78 -21.48 19.16 16.94
C VAL A 78 -21.41 18.02 17.94
N VAL A 79 -22.16 18.08 19.03
CA VAL A 79 -22.14 17.12 20.14
C VAL A 79 -22.39 15.67 19.70
N ALA A 80 -23.21 15.45 18.65
CA ALA A 80 -23.46 14.11 18.12
C ALA A 80 -22.19 13.44 17.59
N ASN A 81 -21.19 14.20 17.09
CA ASN A 81 -19.92 13.67 16.62
C ASN A 81 -18.98 13.22 17.76
N HIS A 82 -19.31 13.50 19.03
CA HIS A 82 -18.55 13.07 20.19
C HIS A 82 -18.96 11.68 20.70
N ARG A 83 -19.90 11.01 20.03
CA ARG A 83 -20.46 9.74 20.49
C ARG A 83 -20.21 8.64 19.48
N TYR A 84 -20.38 7.39 19.91
CA TYR A 84 -20.32 6.24 19.01
C TYR A 84 -21.37 6.35 17.88
N THR A 85 -20.98 5.88 16.71
CA THR A 85 -21.82 5.78 15.52
C THR A 85 -21.73 4.35 14.94
N PRO A 86 -22.50 4.00 13.92
CA PRO A 86 -22.42 2.67 13.33
C PRO A 86 -21.00 2.26 12.94
N ALA A 87 -20.61 1.03 13.27
CA ALA A 87 -19.28 0.50 12.96
C ALA A 87 -18.95 0.55 11.47
N ALA A 88 -19.96 0.39 10.60
CA ALA A 88 -19.78 0.49 9.14
C ALA A 88 -19.49 1.91 8.64
N GLY A 89 -19.60 2.92 9.50
CA GLY A 89 -19.47 4.33 9.17
C GLY A 89 -20.80 5.09 9.20
N LEU A 90 -20.71 6.42 9.21
CA LEU A 90 -21.88 7.30 9.13
C LEU A 90 -22.68 7.01 7.87
N PRO A 91 -24.02 6.99 7.92
CA PRO A 91 -24.85 6.79 6.73
C PRO A 91 -24.49 7.78 5.59
N GLU A 92 -24.28 9.05 5.94
CA GLU A 92 -23.90 10.09 4.98
C GLU A 92 -22.51 9.85 4.37
N MET A 93 -21.56 9.29 5.14
CA MET A 93 -20.25 8.94 4.61
C MET A 93 -20.33 7.78 3.62
N ARG A 94 -21.11 6.75 3.95
CA ARG A 94 -21.33 5.61 3.05
C ARG A 94 -22.04 6.06 1.76
N GLN A 95 -23.03 6.96 1.86
CA GLN A 95 -23.68 7.53 0.69
C GLN A 95 -22.72 8.36 -0.15
N ALA A 96 -21.87 9.21 0.46
CA ALA A 96 -20.84 9.98 -0.25
C ALA A 96 -19.86 9.07 -1.01
N ILE A 97 -19.52 7.89 -0.46
CA ILE A 97 -18.69 6.90 -1.16
C ILE A 97 -19.45 6.30 -2.35
N VAL A 98 -20.74 5.97 -2.20
CA VAL A 98 -21.58 5.48 -3.32
C VAL A 98 -21.61 6.49 -4.46
N ASP A 99 -21.90 7.75 -4.14
CA ASP A 99 -22.01 8.83 -5.13
C ASP A 99 -20.67 9.10 -5.83
N LYS A 100 -19.56 9.11 -5.06
CA LYS A 100 -18.20 9.22 -5.57
C LYS A 100 -17.85 8.05 -6.50
N THR A 101 -18.15 6.82 -6.10
CA THR A 101 -17.83 5.62 -6.89
C THR A 101 -18.58 5.63 -8.23
N LYS A 102 -19.85 6.05 -8.22
CA LYS A 102 -20.60 6.24 -9.46
C LYS A 102 -20.02 7.37 -10.33
N ARG A 103 -19.67 8.51 -9.73
CA ARG A 103 -19.12 9.67 -10.44
C ARG A 103 -17.77 9.36 -11.10
N ASP A 104 -16.84 8.77 -10.35
CA ASP A 104 -15.43 8.65 -10.74
C ASP A 104 -15.14 7.35 -11.49
N SER A 105 -15.75 6.25 -11.08
CA SER A 105 -15.47 4.91 -11.61
C SER A 105 -16.63 4.35 -12.46
N HIS A 106 -17.77 5.04 -12.55
CA HIS A 106 -18.98 4.56 -13.22
C HIS A 106 -19.49 3.20 -12.69
N TYR A 107 -19.13 2.85 -11.45
CA TYR A 107 -19.53 1.63 -10.78
C TYR A 107 -20.72 1.89 -9.85
N GLU A 108 -21.85 1.24 -10.12
CA GLU A 108 -23.06 1.40 -9.32
C GLU A 108 -23.06 0.40 -8.16
N ILE A 109 -23.07 0.93 -6.95
CA ILE A 109 -23.12 0.17 -5.70
C ILE A 109 -24.20 0.71 -4.77
N THR A 110 -24.47 -0.02 -3.70
CA THR A 110 -25.42 0.39 -2.65
C THR A 110 -24.69 0.60 -1.31
N VAL A 111 -25.28 1.34 -0.39
CA VAL A 111 -24.68 1.66 0.90
C VAL A 111 -24.32 0.43 1.75
N ASP A 112 -25.00 -0.69 1.59
CA ASP A 112 -24.73 -1.94 2.28
C ASP A 112 -23.54 -2.74 1.69
N GLN A 113 -22.99 -2.28 0.58
CA GLN A 113 -21.72 -2.73 0.00
C GLN A 113 -20.49 -1.92 0.47
N VAL A 114 -20.66 -0.98 1.40
CA VAL A 114 -19.59 -0.06 1.83
C VAL A 114 -19.28 -0.22 3.32
N LEU A 115 -18.01 -0.38 3.66
CA LEU A 115 -17.48 -0.31 5.03
C LEU A 115 -16.41 0.77 5.12
N VAL A 116 -16.62 1.77 5.98
CA VAL A 116 -15.65 2.83 6.26
C VAL A 116 -14.64 2.33 7.28
N THR A 117 -13.34 2.56 7.03
CA THR A 117 -12.22 2.05 7.82
C THR A 117 -11.25 3.15 8.26
N ASN A 118 -10.38 2.88 9.25
CA ASN A 118 -9.32 3.80 9.68
C ASN A 118 -8.17 3.86 8.66
N GLY A 119 -8.46 4.35 7.45
CA GLY A 119 -7.58 4.41 6.29
C GLY A 119 -7.53 3.10 5.51
N GLY A 120 -7.00 3.17 4.28
CA GLY A 120 -6.89 2.01 3.38
C GLY A 120 -6.11 0.84 3.98
N LYS A 121 -5.14 1.08 4.88
CA LYS A 121 -4.38 0.00 5.54
C LYS A 121 -5.28 -0.94 6.35
N GLN A 122 -6.25 -0.42 7.10
CA GLN A 122 -7.21 -1.25 7.80
C GLN A 122 -8.12 -1.98 6.81
N ALA A 123 -8.55 -1.32 5.75
CA ALA A 123 -9.37 -1.94 4.70
C ALA A 123 -8.65 -3.14 4.05
N VAL A 124 -7.35 -3.01 3.73
CA VAL A 124 -6.52 -4.10 3.19
C VAL A 124 -6.48 -5.29 4.16
N TYR A 125 -6.16 -5.05 5.44
CA TYR A 125 -6.13 -6.12 6.43
C TYR A 125 -7.50 -6.79 6.57
N GLN A 126 -8.57 -6.01 6.68
CA GLN A 126 -9.92 -6.55 6.83
C GLN A 126 -10.40 -7.32 5.59
N ALA A 127 -10.01 -6.90 4.39
CA ALA A 127 -10.30 -7.65 3.17
C ALA A 127 -9.73 -9.07 3.26
N PHE A 128 -8.42 -9.20 3.55
CA PHE A 128 -7.79 -10.51 3.72
C PHE A 128 -8.40 -11.29 4.89
N ALA A 129 -8.53 -10.67 6.06
CA ALA A 129 -9.07 -11.32 7.26
C ALA A 129 -10.52 -11.82 7.11
N THR A 130 -11.25 -11.30 6.13
CA THR A 130 -12.65 -11.69 5.89
C THR A 130 -12.77 -12.86 4.93
N ILE A 131 -11.85 -13.03 3.96
CA ILE A 131 -12.00 -14.01 2.89
C ILE A 131 -10.94 -15.11 2.89
N ILE A 132 -9.84 -14.96 3.65
CA ILE A 132 -8.71 -15.90 3.68
C ILE A 132 -8.82 -16.79 4.91
N ASP A 133 -8.78 -18.09 4.67
CA ASP A 133 -8.61 -19.13 5.69
C ASP A 133 -7.14 -19.51 5.86
N PRO A 134 -6.75 -20.10 7.01
CA PRO A 134 -5.38 -20.53 7.22
C PRO A 134 -4.88 -21.51 6.13
N GLY A 135 -3.81 -21.11 5.44
CA GLY A 135 -3.18 -21.88 4.37
C GLY A 135 -3.68 -21.60 2.97
N ASP A 136 -4.67 -20.70 2.81
CA ASP A 136 -5.04 -20.18 1.50
C ASP A 136 -3.88 -19.35 0.90
N GLU A 137 -3.69 -19.47 -0.40
CA GLU A 137 -2.67 -18.73 -1.13
C GLU A 137 -3.24 -17.46 -1.76
N VAL A 138 -2.47 -16.37 -1.64
CA VAL A 138 -2.77 -15.09 -2.28
C VAL A 138 -1.67 -14.78 -3.29
N LEU A 139 -2.03 -14.68 -4.56
CA LEU A 139 -1.11 -14.24 -5.60
C LEU A 139 -0.79 -12.77 -5.37
N LEU A 140 0.50 -12.48 -5.26
CA LEU A 140 1.01 -11.15 -4.92
C LEU A 140 1.98 -10.67 -6.02
N PRO A 141 1.52 -9.87 -7.00
CA PRO A 141 2.40 -9.22 -7.96
C PRO A 141 3.49 -8.41 -7.25
N SER A 142 4.74 -8.67 -7.61
CA SER A 142 5.94 -8.03 -7.04
C SER A 142 6.63 -7.21 -8.15
N PRO A 143 7.10 -5.98 -7.87
CA PRO A 143 7.17 -5.30 -6.56
C PRO A 143 5.79 -4.87 -6.01
N TYR A 144 5.63 -4.93 -4.68
CA TYR A 144 4.37 -4.67 -3.97
C TYR A 144 4.55 -3.68 -2.81
N TRP A 145 3.46 -3.09 -2.32
CA TRP A 145 3.50 -2.31 -1.09
C TRP A 145 3.77 -3.19 0.13
N THR A 146 4.73 -2.78 0.95
CA THR A 146 5.29 -3.51 2.10
C THR A 146 4.25 -4.07 3.09
N THR A 147 3.04 -3.55 3.07
CA THR A 147 1.96 -3.95 3.99
C THR A 147 1.22 -5.22 3.53
N TYR A 148 1.23 -5.53 2.23
CA TYR A 148 0.41 -6.63 1.71
C TYR A 148 0.83 -8.00 2.24
N PRO A 149 2.12 -8.42 2.17
CA PRO A 149 2.51 -9.73 2.70
C PRO A 149 2.24 -9.86 4.20
N GLU A 150 2.42 -8.80 4.98
CA GLU A 150 2.14 -8.79 6.41
C GLU A 150 0.64 -8.97 6.70
N CYS A 151 -0.24 -8.32 5.92
CA CYS A 151 -1.69 -8.49 6.07
C CYS A 151 -2.16 -9.88 5.66
N ILE A 152 -1.59 -10.47 4.60
CA ILE A 152 -1.86 -11.84 4.17
C ILE A 152 -1.46 -12.81 5.28
N GLN A 153 -0.25 -12.68 5.82
CA GLN A 153 0.25 -13.53 6.90
C GLN A 153 -0.58 -13.39 8.19
N LEU A 154 -0.96 -12.16 8.56
CA LEU A 154 -1.82 -11.92 9.73
C LEU A 154 -3.21 -12.53 9.58
N ALA A 155 -3.72 -12.63 8.37
CA ALA A 155 -4.97 -13.34 8.07
C ALA A 155 -4.83 -14.87 8.04
N GLY A 156 -3.60 -15.39 8.14
CA GLY A 156 -3.30 -16.83 8.08
C GLY A 156 -3.01 -17.33 6.67
N GLY A 157 -3.03 -16.47 5.66
CA GLY A 157 -2.73 -16.80 4.28
C GLY A 157 -1.24 -16.92 3.97
N VAL A 158 -0.95 -17.40 2.78
CA VAL A 158 0.40 -17.54 2.22
C VAL A 158 0.53 -16.62 1.01
N ALA A 159 1.47 -15.68 1.05
CA ALA A 159 1.77 -14.84 -0.10
C ALA A 159 2.58 -15.63 -1.15
N VAL A 160 2.08 -15.68 -2.38
CA VAL A 160 2.77 -16.26 -3.53
C VAL A 160 3.22 -15.13 -4.43
N GLU A 161 4.50 -14.77 -4.32
CA GLU A 161 5.06 -13.64 -5.07
C GLU A 161 5.24 -13.99 -6.55
N ILE A 162 4.84 -13.05 -7.42
CA ILE A 162 5.01 -13.16 -8.88
C ILE A 162 5.75 -11.92 -9.34
N PHE A 163 7.02 -12.08 -9.67
CA PHE A 163 7.88 -10.96 -10.00
C PHE A 163 7.79 -10.57 -11.48
N ALA A 164 7.63 -9.26 -11.73
CA ALA A 164 7.80 -8.62 -13.02
C ALA A 164 8.82 -7.50 -12.88
N ASP A 165 9.80 -7.45 -13.78
CA ASP A 165 10.89 -6.49 -13.74
C ASP A 165 10.64 -5.21 -14.57
N GLU A 166 11.65 -4.34 -14.64
CA GLU A 166 11.62 -3.09 -15.38
C GLU A 166 11.36 -3.26 -16.89
N THR A 167 11.71 -4.41 -17.47
CA THR A 167 11.48 -4.69 -18.91
C THR A 167 10.00 -4.94 -19.22
N GLN A 168 9.23 -5.35 -18.21
CA GLN A 168 7.78 -5.58 -18.25
C GLN A 168 7.00 -4.40 -17.63
N ASN A 169 7.65 -3.26 -17.36
CA ASN A 169 7.07 -2.16 -16.59
C ASN A 169 6.47 -2.62 -15.24
N TYR A 170 7.03 -3.66 -14.63
CA TYR A 170 6.57 -4.25 -13.36
C TYR A 170 5.13 -4.77 -13.39
N LEU A 171 4.58 -5.09 -14.55
CA LEU A 171 3.21 -5.58 -14.74
C LEU A 171 3.21 -7.08 -14.99
N VAL A 172 2.53 -7.82 -14.13
CA VAL A 172 2.38 -9.28 -14.23
C VAL A 172 1.36 -9.62 -15.31
N THR A 173 1.62 -10.67 -16.07
CA THR A 173 0.70 -11.14 -17.13
C THR A 173 -0.23 -12.26 -16.64
N VAL A 174 -1.28 -12.55 -17.40
CA VAL A 174 -2.20 -13.67 -17.12
C VAL A 174 -1.46 -15.01 -17.12
N GLU A 175 -0.48 -15.18 -18.02
CA GLU A 175 0.33 -16.39 -18.13
C GLU A 175 1.16 -16.62 -16.86
N GLN A 176 1.73 -15.54 -16.29
CA GLN A 176 2.47 -15.60 -15.02
C GLN A 176 1.54 -15.92 -13.84
N LEU A 177 0.32 -15.35 -13.82
CA LEU A 177 -0.69 -15.66 -12.81
C LEU A 177 -1.12 -17.12 -12.89
N GLU A 178 -1.40 -17.66 -14.09
CA GLU A 178 -1.79 -19.05 -14.28
C GLU A 178 -0.66 -20.01 -13.92
N ALA A 179 0.59 -19.67 -14.22
CA ALA A 179 1.75 -20.49 -13.85
C ALA A 179 1.98 -20.58 -12.34
N ALA A 180 1.58 -19.54 -11.59
CA ALA A 180 1.71 -19.49 -10.14
C ALA A 180 0.49 -20.07 -9.40
N ARG A 181 -0.63 -20.26 -10.09
CA ARG A 181 -1.89 -20.74 -9.52
C ARG A 181 -1.79 -22.20 -9.05
N THR A 182 -2.34 -22.49 -7.87
CA THR A 182 -2.50 -23.82 -7.30
C THR A 182 -3.96 -24.05 -6.87
N PRO A 183 -4.34 -25.26 -6.49
CA PRO A 183 -5.65 -25.52 -5.88
C PRO A 183 -5.91 -24.77 -4.57
N LYS A 184 -4.88 -24.19 -3.94
CA LYS A 184 -4.99 -23.38 -2.72
C LYS A 184 -5.14 -21.88 -3.01
N THR A 185 -4.97 -21.48 -4.26
CA THR A 185 -5.07 -20.06 -4.65
C THR A 185 -6.48 -19.56 -4.43
N LYS A 186 -6.65 -18.66 -3.49
CA LYS A 186 -7.92 -18.05 -3.08
C LYS A 186 -8.13 -16.66 -3.65
N ALA A 187 -7.06 -15.86 -3.68
CA ALA A 187 -7.17 -14.46 -4.06
C ALA A 187 -5.95 -13.96 -4.86
N LEU A 188 -6.16 -12.89 -5.60
CA LEU A 188 -5.15 -12.04 -6.22
C LEU A 188 -5.21 -10.66 -5.61
N LEU A 189 -4.08 -10.10 -5.18
CA LEU A 189 -3.97 -8.68 -4.94
C LEU A 189 -3.69 -7.94 -6.25
N PHE A 190 -4.53 -6.98 -6.59
CA PHE A 190 -4.38 -6.11 -7.75
C PHE A 190 -4.25 -4.66 -7.31
N CYS A 191 -3.14 -3.99 -7.65
CA CYS A 191 -2.88 -2.59 -7.30
C CYS A 191 -2.53 -1.80 -8.55
N SER A 192 -3.43 -0.90 -8.96
CA SER A 192 -3.23 -0.05 -10.14
C SER A 192 -3.95 1.29 -9.96
N PRO A 193 -3.19 2.42 -9.95
CA PRO A 193 -1.72 2.56 -10.02
C PRO A 193 -0.99 1.95 -8.84
N SER A 194 0.23 1.44 -9.09
CA SER A 194 1.01 0.67 -8.12
C SER A 194 1.91 1.53 -7.21
N ASN A 195 2.05 1.12 -5.99
CA ASN A 195 3.16 1.45 -5.09
C ASN A 195 3.99 0.17 -4.89
N PRO A 196 5.29 0.12 -5.31
CA PRO A 196 6.22 1.26 -5.41
C PRO A 196 6.47 1.82 -6.82
N THR A 197 5.92 1.22 -7.88
CA THR A 197 6.43 1.42 -9.25
C THR A 197 5.77 2.59 -10.01
N GLY A 198 4.58 3.00 -9.61
CA GLY A 198 3.75 3.93 -10.38
C GLY A 198 3.20 3.35 -11.68
N SER A 199 3.35 2.06 -11.89
CA SER A 199 2.86 1.36 -13.09
C SER A 199 1.34 1.28 -13.08
N VAL A 200 0.74 1.31 -14.27
CA VAL A 200 -0.70 1.25 -14.48
C VAL A 200 -1.00 0.18 -15.53
N TYR A 201 -1.88 -0.76 -15.18
CA TYR A 201 -2.40 -1.71 -16.15
C TYR A 201 -3.30 -0.99 -17.16
N THR A 202 -3.12 -1.26 -18.43
CA THR A 202 -4.06 -0.79 -19.45
C THR A 202 -5.44 -1.43 -19.22
N PRO A 203 -6.54 -0.81 -19.69
CA PRO A 203 -7.87 -1.41 -19.58
C PRO A 203 -7.96 -2.82 -20.17
N ALA A 204 -7.23 -3.11 -21.25
CA ALA A 204 -7.18 -4.44 -21.84
C ALA A 204 -6.48 -5.47 -20.96
N GLN A 205 -5.33 -5.12 -20.37
CA GLN A 205 -4.62 -5.99 -19.42
C GLN A 205 -5.44 -6.23 -18.16
N ALA A 206 -6.01 -5.17 -17.59
CA ALA A 206 -6.86 -5.24 -16.41
C ALA A 206 -8.09 -6.14 -16.65
N LYS A 207 -8.73 -5.99 -17.82
CA LYS A 207 -9.85 -6.83 -18.24
C LYS A 207 -9.45 -8.30 -18.37
N ALA A 208 -8.32 -8.61 -19.01
CA ALA A 208 -7.83 -9.98 -19.18
C ALA A 208 -7.58 -10.66 -17.81
N ILE A 209 -6.98 -9.93 -16.86
CA ILE A 209 -6.75 -10.42 -15.48
C ILE A 209 -8.09 -10.68 -14.78
N ALA A 210 -9.06 -9.77 -14.90
CA ALA A 210 -10.38 -9.92 -14.31
C ALA A 210 -11.15 -11.10 -14.89
N GLU A 211 -11.12 -11.30 -16.21
CA GLU A 211 -11.73 -12.45 -16.88
C GLU A 211 -11.08 -13.77 -16.45
N TRP A 212 -9.75 -13.80 -16.32
CA TRP A 212 -9.02 -14.94 -15.81
C TRP A 212 -9.42 -15.28 -14.36
N ALA A 213 -9.56 -14.29 -13.50
CA ALA A 213 -9.96 -14.49 -12.11
C ALA A 213 -11.38 -15.06 -12.00
N VAL A 214 -12.33 -14.54 -12.79
CA VAL A 214 -13.70 -15.08 -12.87
C VAL A 214 -13.68 -16.54 -13.34
N ALA A 215 -12.95 -16.84 -14.41
CA ALA A 215 -12.86 -18.20 -14.97
C ALA A 215 -12.29 -19.24 -13.98
N ASN A 216 -11.44 -18.79 -13.05
CA ASN A 216 -10.78 -19.64 -12.04
C ASN A 216 -11.39 -19.53 -10.65
N ASN A 217 -12.48 -18.78 -10.47
CA ASN A 217 -13.14 -18.52 -9.17
C ASN A 217 -12.18 -17.96 -8.12
N ILE A 218 -11.33 -17.00 -8.53
CA ILE A 218 -10.34 -16.32 -7.69
C ILE A 218 -10.87 -14.95 -7.29
N TRP A 219 -10.79 -14.64 -6.00
CA TRP A 219 -11.10 -13.31 -5.50
C TRP A 219 -10.08 -12.28 -5.97
N ILE A 220 -10.53 -11.06 -6.26
CA ILE A 220 -9.60 -9.93 -6.43
C ILE A 220 -9.79 -8.94 -5.30
N ILE A 221 -8.67 -8.58 -4.64
CA ILE A 221 -8.59 -7.40 -3.79
C ILE A 221 -7.93 -6.31 -4.62
N SER A 222 -8.74 -5.33 -5.06
CA SER A 222 -8.32 -4.22 -5.93
C SER A 222 -8.01 -2.99 -5.08
N ASP A 223 -6.74 -2.61 -4.98
CA ASP A 223 -6.32 -1.38 -4.31
C ASP A 223 -6.27 -0.23 -5.32
N GLU A 224 -7.25 0.68 -5.23
CA GLU A 224 -7.47 1.79 -6.14
C GLU A 224 -7.12 3.16 -5.50
N ILE A 225 -6.30 3.17 -4.44
CA ILE A 225 -6.01 4.37 -3.64
C ILE A 225 -5.38 5.53 -4.43
N TYR A 226 -4.80 5.24 -5.61
CA TYR A 226 -4.16 6.22 -6.49
C TYR A 226 -5.00 6.56 -7.74
N GLU A 227 -6.29 6.23 -7.79
CA GLU A 227 -7.17 6.35 -8.96
C GLU A 227 -7.17 7.74 -9.64
N HIS A 228 -6.98 8.82 -8.89
CA HIS A 228 -6.90 10.19 -9.40
C HIS A 228 -5.48 10.68 -9.71
N LEU A 229 -4.47 9.88 -9.42
CA LEU A 229 -3.07 10.21 -9.70
C LEU A 229 -2.60 9.43 -10.92
N LEU A 230 -3.05 9.87 -12.09
CA LEU A 230 -2.79 9.28 -13.39
C LEU A 230 -2.24 10.35 -14.33
N TYR A 231 -1.35 9.96 -15.24
CA TYR A 231 -0.61 10.87 -16.10
C TYR A 231 -0.68 10.43 -17.56
N ASP A 232 -0.44 11.38 -18.48
CA ASP A 232 -0.32 11.15 -19.93
C ASP A 232 -1.52 10.40 -20.55
N GLY A 233 -2.73 10.66 -20.03
CA GLY A 233 -3.96 10.03 -20.52
C GLY A 233 -4.17 8.58 -20.08
N ALA A 234 -3.34 8.06 -19.16
CA ALA A 234 -3.58 6.75 -18.57
C ALA A 234 -4.93 6.70 -17.84
N THR A 235 -5.58 5.56 -17.87
CA THR A 235 -6.83 5.29 -17.16
C THR A 235 -6.71 4.03 -16.32
N ALA A 236 -7.32 4.03 -15.15
CA ALA A 236 -7.36 2.87 -14.25
C ALA A 236 -8.83 2.58 -13.88
N PRO A 237 -9.60 2.00 -14.81
CA PRO A 237 -11.01 1.66 -14.56
C PRO A 237 -11.11 0.58 -13.49
N SER A 238 -12.13 0.67 -12.65
CA SER A 238 -12.43 -0.34 -11.63
C SER A 238 -12.77 -1.68 -12.29
N LEU A 239 -12.20 -2.77 -11.79
CA LEU A 239 -12.31 -4.09 -12.45
C LEU A 239 -13.75 -4.59 -12.63
N PRO A 240 -14.69 -4.43 -11.67
CA PRO A 240 -16.08 -4.82 -11.87
C PRO A 240 -16.82 -4.04 -12.97
N VAL A 241 -16.32 -2.87 -13.37
CA VAL A 241 -16.87 -2.12 -14.52
C VAL A 241 -16.44 -2.76 -15.83
N LEU A 242 -15.20 -3.25 -15.91
CA LEU A 242 -14.68 -3.95 -17.09
C LEU A 242 -15.28 -5.36 -17.24
N VAL A 243 -15.47 -6.06 -16.12
CA VAL A 243 -15.98 -7.43 -16.06
C VAL A 243 -17.04 -7.52 -14.95
N PRO A 244 -18.33 -7.27 -15.24
CA PRO A 244 -19.40 -7.24 -14.23
C PRO A 244 -19.54 -8.53 -13.42
N ALA A 245 -19.21 -9.68 -14.00
CA ALA A 245 -19.23 -10.98 -13.30
C ALA A 245 -18.25 -11.04 -12.12
N LEU A 246 -17.24 -10.15 -12.07
CA LEU A 246 -16.29 -10.07 -10.96
C LEU A 246 -16.90 -9.41 -9.70
N ALA A 247 -18.04 -8.73 -9.80
CA ALA A 247 -18.65 -7.99 -8.68
C ALA A 247 -18.90 -8.87 -7.44
N ASP A 248 -19.17 -10.16 -7.62
CA ASP A 248 -19.43 -11.11 -6.54
C ASP A 248 -18.15 -11.66 -5.87
N THR A 249 -16.98 -11.42 -6.47
CA THR A 249 -15.68 -11.90 -5.97
C THR A 249 -14.61 -10.80 -5.99
N CYS A 250 -15.01 -9.53 -5.89
CA CYS A 250 -14.10 -8.40 -5.83
C CYS A 250 -14.31 -7.57 -4.56
N ILE A 251 -13.20 -7.19 -3.93
CA ILE A 251 -13.18 -6.20 -2.87
C ILE A 251 -12.32 -5.03 -3.34
N ILE A 252 -12.93 -3.85 -3.46
CA ILE A 252 -12.22 -2.61 -3.80
C ILE A 252 -11.79 -1.92 -2.52
N ILE A 253 -10.54 -1.50 -2.47
CA ILE A 253 -9.94 -0.71 -1.40
C ILE A 253 -9.67 0.70 -1.92
N ASN A 254 -10.09 1.71 -1.17
CA ASN A 254 -9.82 3.09 -1.52
C ASN A 254 -9.83 3.99 -0.27
N GLY A 255 -9.63 5.29 -0.42
CA GLY A 255 -9.64 6.24 0.68
C GLY A 255 -9.28 7.67 0.28
N VAL A 256 -9.38 8.58 1.22
CA VAL A 256 -9.10 10.01 1.00
C VAL A 256 -7.60 10.35 1.09
N ALA A 257 -6.77 9.43 1.53
CA ALA A 257 -5.39 9.70 1.96
C ALA A 257 -4.50 10.30 0.86
N LYS A 258 -4.65 9.84 -0.40
CA LYS A 258 -3.77 10.22 -1.50
C LYS A 258 -4.40 11.30 -2.37
N THR A 259 -5.62 11.06 -2.84
CA THR A 259 -6.36 12.01 -3.69
C THR A 259 -6.53 13.37 -3.05
N TYR A 260 -6.78 13.43 -1.75
CA TYR A 260 -7.10 14.69 -1.06
C TYR A 260 -6.01 15.13 -0.06
N ALA A 261 -4.80 14.56 -0.11
CA ALA A 261 -3.73 14.84 0.83
C ALA A 261 -4.18 14.72 2.31
N MET A 262 -4.87 13.63 2.63
CA MET A 262 -5.52 13.40 3.93
C MET A 262 -4.94 12.19 4.67
N THR A 263 -3.63 11.95 4.60
CA THR A 263 -3.01 10.77 5.22
C THR A 263 -3.22 10.70 6.73
N GLY A 264 -3.14 11.84 7.43
CA GLY A 264 -3.30 11.97 8.87
C GLY A 264 -4.75 11.83 9.36
N TRP A 265 -5.75 11.99 8.49
CA TRP A 265 -7.17 11.91 8.85
C TRP A 265 -7.66 10.49 9.06
N ARG A 266 -6.96 9.49 8.53
CA ARG A 266 -7.24 8.08 8.72
C ARG A 266 -8.64 7.65 8.27
N VAL A 267 -9.04 8.00 7.05
CA VAL A 267 -10.31 7.54 6.45
C VAL A 267 -10.04 6.81 5.14
N GLY A 268 -10.54 5.58 5.06
CA GLY A 268 -10.58 4.73 3.88
C GLY A 268 -11.84 3.89 3.90
N TRP A 269 -11.98 3.02 2.94
CA TRP A 269 -13.13 2.14 2.84
C TRP A 269 -12.82 0.90 2.03
N MET A 270 -13.65 -0.12 2.20
CA MET A 270 -13.77 -1.24 1.29
C MET A 270 -15.18 -1.31 0.70
N ILE A 271 -15.26 -1.74 -0.55
CA ILE A 271 -16.49 -1.99 -1.30
C ILE A 271 -16.47 -3.45 -1.73
N GLY A 272 -17.56 -4.18 -1.55
CA GLY A 272 -17.63 -5.59 -1.94
C GLY A 272 -19.03 -6.18 -1.81
N PRO A 273 -19.18 -7.49 -1.96
CA PRO A 273 -20.46 -8.18 -1.75
C PRO A 273 -21.01 -7.93 -0.36
N LYS A 274 -22.34 -7.82 -0.25
CA LYS A 274 -23.05 -7.40 0.98
C LYS A 274 -22.76 -8.31 2.18
N ASP A 275 -22.68 -9.61 1.97
CA ASP A 275 -22.37 -10.60 3.00
C ASP A 275 -20.94 -10.47 3.51
N VAL A 276 -19.98 -10.22 2.62
CA VAL A 276 -18.57 -9.97 2.95
C VAL A 276 -18.43 -8.64 3.71
N ILE A 277 -19.09 -7.58 3.26
CA ILE A 277 -19.09 -6.28 3.96
C ILE A 277 -19.74 -6.40 5.35
N LYS A 278 -20.80 -7.20 5.48
CA LYS A 278 -21.44 -7.48 6.78
C LYS A 278 -20.47 -8.22 7.71
N ALA A 279 -19.76 -9.24 7.22
CA ALA A 279 -18.77 -9.99 7.99
C ALA A 279 -17.60 -9.08 8.43
N ALA A 280 -17.05 -8.28 7.50
CA ALA A 280 -16.01 -7.30 7.80
C ALA A 280 -16.46 -6.24 8.80
N THR A 281 -17.73 -5.81 8.75
CA THR A 281 -18.32 -4.88 9.72
C THR A 281 -18.38 -5.50 11.12
N ASN A 282 -18.76 -6.78 11.21
CA ASN A 282 -18.75 -7.50 12.49
C ASN A 282 -17.33 -7.58 13.07
N LEU A 283 -16.34 -7.92 12.23
CA LEU A 283 -14.93 -7.90 12.62
C LEU A 283 -14.50 -6.52 13.13
N GLN A 284 -14.81 -5.44 12.38
CA GLN A 284 -14.48 -4.07 12.76
C GLN A 284 -15.11 -3.66 14.09
N SER A 285 -16.34 -4.08 14.37
CA SER A 285 -17.04 -3.74 15.60
C SER A 285 -16.30 -4.23 16.86
N HIS A 286 -15.51 -5.31 16.72
CA HIS A 286 -14.70 -5.88 17.80
C HIS A 286 -13.22 -5.43 17.79
N LEU A 287 -12.73 -4.87 16.66
CA LEU A 287 -11.35 -4.40 16.53
C LEU A 287 -11.20 -2.92 16.90
N SER A 288 -11.95 -2.05 16.25
CA SER A 288 -11.75 -0.60 16.35
C SER A 288 -13.05 0.20 16.50
N SER A 289 -14.22 -0.45 16.40
CA SER A 289 -15.53 0.21 16.36
C SER A 289 -15.63 1.16 15.14
N ASN A 290 -16.33 2.27 15.23
CA ASN A 290 -16.47 3.25 14.17
C ASN A 290 -15.21 4.09 13.96
N VAL A 291 -15.02 4.59 12.75
CA VAL A 291 -14.01 5.62 12.44
C VAL A 291 -14.40 6.95 13.12
N SER A 292 -13.42 7.78 13.44
CA SER A 292 -13.63 9.13 13.99
C SER A 292 -14.70 9.90 13.20
N ASN A 293 -15.76 10.34 13.89
CA ASN A 293 -16.85 11.07 13.23
C ASN A 293 -16.38 12.39 12.63
N VAL A 294 -15.47 13.10 13.28
CA VAL A 294 -14.88 14.34 12.76
C VAL A 294 -14.12 14.06 11.46
N SER A 295 -13.32 12.98 11.43
CA SER A 295 -12.60 12.58 10.22
C SER A 295 -13.56 12.16 9.09
N GLN A 296 -14.65 11.46 9.42
CA GLN A 296 -15.68 11.11 8.44
C GLN A 296 -16.37 12.35 7.88
N ARG A 297 -16.69 13.37 8.69
CA ARG A 297 -17.27 14.65 8.23
C ARG A 297 -16.31 15.41 7.30
N ALA A 298 -15.01 15.42 7.62
CA ALA A 298 -13.98 15.93 6.72
C ALA A 298 -13.94 15.17 5.39
N ALA A 299 -13.98 13.84 5.45
CA ALA A 299 -13.97 13.00 4.26
C ALA A 299 -15.24 13.20 3.39
N ILE A 300 -16.42 13.38 4.00
CA ILE A 300 -17.64 13.74 3.25
C ILE A 300 -17.42 15.03 2.48
N ALA A 301 -16.88 16.08 3.12
CA ALA A 301 -16.58 17.34 2.44
C ALA A 301 -15.60 17.13 1.27
N ALA A 302 -14.56 16.31 1.45
CA ALA A 302 -13.62 16.00 0.37
C ALA A 302 -14.30 15.28 -0.81
N LEU A 303 -15.15 14.27 -0.54
CA LEU A 303 -15.80 13.48 -1.59
C LEU A 303 -16.90 14.23 -2.33
N THR A 304 -17.57 15.18 -1.67
CA THR A 304 -18.66 15.99 -2.24
C THR A 304 -18.20 17.32 -2.79
N GLY A 305 -16.96 17.74 -2.48
CA GLY A 305 -16.33 18.94 -3.02
C GLY A 305 -15.90 18.78 -4.48
N ASP A 306 -15.38 19.87 -5.04
CA ASP A 306 -14.76 19.84 -6.37
C ASP A 306 -13.37 19.20 -6.34
N LEU A 307 -12.85 18.87 -7.52
CA LEU A 307 -11.52 18.25 -7.69
C LEU A 307 -10.42 19.26 -8.06
N THR A 308 -10.63 20.55 -7.89
CA THR A 308 -9.67 21.60 -8.29
C THR A 308 -8.32 21.38 -7.62
N ALA A 309 -8.28 21.24 -6.28
CA ALA A 309 -7.04 20.99 -5.55
C ALA A 309 -6.37 19.66 -5.94
N VAL A 310 -7.16 18.64 -6.30
CA VAL A 310 -6.65 17.36 -6.79
C VAL A 310 -5.97 17.52 -8.14
N HIS A 311 -6.57 18.29 -9.06
CA HIS A 311 -5.99 18.58 -10.37
C HIS A 311 -4.71 19.42 -10.26
N GLU A 312 -4.69 20.45 -9.42
CA GLU A 312 -3.50 21.27 -9.17
C GLU A 312 -2.34 20.44 -8.64
N MET A 313 -2.59 19.56 -7.66
CA MET A 313 -1.63 18.59 -7.15
C MET A 313 -1.15 17.64 -8.26
N GLY A 314 -2.06 17.13 -9.08
CA GLY A 314 -1.75 16.27 -10.23
C GLY A 314 -0.83 16.92 -11.25
N VAL A 315 -1.02 18.22 -11.55
CA VAL A 315 -0.14 19.01 -12.43
C VAL A 315 1.28 19.10 -11.86
N ALA A 316 1.42 19.38 -10.56
CA ALA A 316 2.71 19.44 -9.90
C ALA A 316 3.41 18.07 -9.89
N PHE A 317 2.69 16.98 -9.56
CA PHE A 317 3.25 15.64 -9.59
C PHE A 317 3.67 15.21 -11.01
N ASN A 318 2.90 15.55 -12.04
CA ASN A 318 3.28 15.22 -13.42
C ASN A 318 4.57 15.93 -13.86
N ARG A 319 4.76 17.19 -13.47
CA ARG A 319 6.01 17.93 -13.71
C ARG A 319 7.19 17.26 -13.01
N ARG A 320 7.06 16.99 -11.70
CA ARG A 320 8.09 16.34 -10.87
C ARG A 320 8.41 14.92 -11.33
N ARG A 321 7.41 14.17 -11.79
CA ARG A 321 7.56 12.86 -12.38
C ARG A 321 8.53 12.87 -13.56
N LYS A 322 8.31 13.79 -14.51
CA LYS A 322 9.19 13.95 -15.69
C LYS A 322 10.61 14.34 -15.25
N LEU A 323 10.71 15.33 -14.37
CA LEU A 323 11.99 15.81 -13.86
C LEU A 323 12.80 14.68 -13.21
N ILE A 324 12.22 13.92 -12.29
CA ILE A 324 12.96 12.87 -11.56
C ILE A 324 13.34 11.70 -12.49
N VAL A 325 12.49 11.32 -13.44
CA VAL A 325 12.79 10.26 -14.42
C VAL A 325 13.95 10.66 -15.30
N ASP A 326 13.94 11.88 -15.84
CA ASP A 326 15.03 12.38 -16.69
C ASP A 326 16.35 12.38 -15.93
N LEU A 327 16.38 12.95 -14.71
CA LEU A 327 17.59 13.01 -13.88
C LEU A 327 18.12 11.62 -13.48
N LEU A 328 17.23 10.67 -13.13
CA LEU A 328 17.66 9.32 -12.76
C LEU A 328 18.25 8.55 -13.95
N ASN A 329 17.68 8.71 -15.15
CA ASN A 329 18.19 8.06 -16.35
C ASN A 329 19.51 8.67 -16.87
N GLU A 330 19.91 9.83 -16.36
CA GLU A 330 21.27 10.37 -16.60
C GLU A 330 22.35 9.70 -15.76
N ILE A 331 21.98 8.88 -14.74
CA ILE A 331 22.95 8.20 -13.87
C ILE A 331 23.37 6.89 -14.53
N PRO A 332 24.68 6.68 -14.83
CA PRO A 332 25.15 5.44 -15.43
C PRO A 332 24.84 4.21 -14.55
N GLY A 333 24.10 3.27 -15.12
CA GLY A 333 23.72 2.03 -14.43
C GLY A 333 22.35 2.08 -13.73
N PHE A 334 21.64 3.21 -13.81
CA PHE A 334 20.21 3.30 -13.45
C PHE A 334 19.36 3.11 -14.69
N VAL A 335 18.20 2.47 -14.53
CA VAL A 335 17.15 2.35 -15.55
C VAL A 335 15.82 2.64 -14.88
N CYS A 336 15.24 3.78 -15.18
CA CYS A 336 13.99 4.26 -14.60
C CYS A 336 12.88 4.29 -15.65
N PRO A 337 11.98 3.29 -15.71
CA PRO A 337 10.77 3.37 -16.52
C PRO A 337 9.91 4.57 -16.10
N VAL A 338 9.20 5.17 -17.07
CA VAL A 338 8.30 6.30 -16.81
C VAL A 338 7.02 5.78 -16.17
N PRO A 339 6.72 6.12 -14.89
CA PRO A 339 5.47 5.70 -14.26
C PRO A 339 4.28 6.45 -14.86
N GLN A 340 3.12 5.79 -14.91
CA GLN A 340 1.89 6.39 -15.41
C GLN A 340 0.91 6.78 -14.31
N GLY A 341 1.25 6.51 -13.04
CA GLY A 341 0.41 6.86 -11.89
C GLY A 341 1.17 6.99 -10.58
N ALA A 342 0.44 7.25 -9.51
CA ALA A 342 0.93 7.49 -8.15
C ALA A 342 1.92 8.68 -8.07
N PHE A 343 2.86 8.67 -7.14
CA PHE A 343 3.93 9.67 -7.01
C PHE A 343 5.28 9.01 -6.64
N TYR A 344 5.56 7.85 -7.27
CA TYR A 344 6.79 7.09 -7.07
C TYR A 344 7.45 6.78 -8.40
N VAL A 345 8.80 6.69 -8.36
CA VAL A 345 9.61 6.02 -9.36
C VAL A 345 10.37 4.86 -8.71
N TYR A 346 10.63 3.83 -9.50
CA TYR A 346 11.28 2.60 -9.02
C TYR A 346 12.38 2.16 -9.98
N PRO A 347 13.49 2.95 -10.07
CA PRO A 347 14.59 2.61 -10.96
C PRO A 347 15.27 1.31 -10.57
N SER A 348 15.64 0.52 -11.58
CA SER A 348 16.65 -0.53 -11.46
C SER A 348 18.01 0.13 -11.22
N VAL A 349 18.72 -0.34 -10.21
CA VAL A 349 20.08 0.09 -9.84
C VAL A 349 21.09 -1.04 -10.01
N LYS A 350 20.71 -2.13 -10.67
CA LYS A 350 21.52 -3.33 -10.90
C LYS A 350 22.87 -2.98 -11.55
N GLY A 351 22.89 -1.95 -12.42
CA GLY A 351 24.09 -1.52 -13.11
C GLY A 351 25.16 -0.86 -12.23
N VAL A 352 24.86 -0.53 -10.96
CA VAL A 352 25.83 0.03 -9.98
C VAL A 352 26.20 -0.96 -8.89
N LEU A 353 25.37 -1.99 -8.62
CA LEU A 353 25.68 -2.98 -7.62
C LEU A 353 26.93 -3.78 -7.98
N GLY A 354 27.76 -4.07 -6.98
CA GLY A 354 29.05 -4.76 -7.15
C GLY A 354 30.19 -3.88 -7.65
N LYS A 355 29.96 -2.61 -7.94
CA LYS A 355 31.01 -1.64 -8.29
C LYS A 355 31.58 -0.94 -7.05
N ALA A 356 32.82 -0.57 -7.08
CA ALA A 356 33.44 0.23 -6.02
C ALA A 356 32.94 1.68 -6.12
N ILE A 357 32.48 2.23 -5.01
CA ILE A 357 32.01 3.61 -4.85
C ILE A 357 32.71 4.12 -3.57
N ARG A 358 33.65 5.04 -3.68
CA ARG A 358 34.47 5.56 -2.55
C ARG A 358 35.02 4.46 -1.64
N GLY A 359 35.53 3.38 -2.24
CA GLY A 359 36.11 2.25 -1.52
C GLY A 359 35.08 1.29 -0.87
N LYS A 360 33.79 1.51 -1.01
CA LYS A 360 32.73 0.59 -0.60
C LYS A 360 32.14 -0.09 -1.83
N THR A 361 31.70 -1.35 -1.72
CA THR A 361 31.15 -2.12 -2.86
C THR A 361 29.78 -2.67 -2.45
N PRO A 362 28.69 -1.88 -2.61
CA PRO A 362 27.35 -2.32 -2.27
C PRO A 362 26.91 -3.46 -3.19
N LYS A 363 26.45 -4.56 -2.60
CA LYS A 363 25.98 -5.76 -3.33
C LYS A 363 24.46 -5.83 -3.40
N THR A 364 23.76 -5.10 -2.54
CA THR A 364 22.30 -5.07 -2.43
C THR A 364 21.79 -3.63 -2.49
N SER A 365 20.49 -3.47 -2.79
CA SER A 365 19.87 -2.14 -2.75
C SER A 365 19.87 -1.55 -1.34
N ALA A 366 19.76 -2.39 -0.31
CA ALA A 366 19.81 -1.95 1.08
C ALA A 366 21.19 -1.37 1.44
N GLU A 367 22.28 -2.02 1.00
CA GLU A 367 23.65 -1.49 1.16
C GLU A 367 23.83 -0.19 0.37
N LEU A 368 23.31 -0.10 -0.87
CA LEU A 368 23.38 1.12 -1.66
C LEU A 368 22.57 2.25 -1.01
N ALA A 369 21.33 2.01 -0.54
CA ALA A 369 20.53 3.01 0.15
C ALA A 369 21.22 3.54 1.41
N THR A 370 21.90 2.66 2.16
CA THR A 370 22.69 3.04 3.33
C THR A 370 23.87 3.94 2.92
N LEU A 371 24.59 3.55 1.88
CA LEU A 371 25.71 4.34 1.35
C LEU A 371 25.27 5.73 0.87
N LEU A 372 24.15 5.84 0.14
CA LEU A 372 23.59 7.12 -0.28
C LEU A 372 23.26 8.03 0.91
N LEU A 373 22.69 7.47 1.96
CA LEU A 373 22.35 8.24 3.15
C LEU A 373 23.60 8.72 3.92
N GLU A 374 24.63 7.89 4.01
CA GLU A 374 25.84 8.19 4.76
C GLU A 374 26.75 9.17 4.03
N GLU A 375 26.96 8.98 2.72
CA GLU A 375 27.95 9.71 1.92
C GLU A 375 27.42 11.01 1.32
N VAL A 376 26.12 11.04 0.97
CA VAL A 376 25.52 12.19 0.27
C VAL A 376 24.19 12.66 0.86
N GLU A 377 23.80 12.12 2.03
CA GLU A 377 22.62 12.56 2.77
C GLU A 377 21.31 12.49 1.97
N VAL A 378 21.19 11.43 1.16
CA VAL A 378 19.97 11.14 0.40
C VAL A 378 19.35 9.84 0.91
N ALA A 379 18.08 9.92 1.34
CA ALA A 379 17.32 8.77 1.84
C ALA A 379 16.35 8.24 0.79
N ALA A 380 16.59 7.04 0.27
CA ALA A 380 15.70 6.30 -0.61
C ALA A 380 15.32 4.96 0.02
N VAL A 381 14.20 4.36 -0.39
CA VAL A 381 13.75 3.06 0.15
C VAL A 381 14.31 1.94 -0.72
N PRO A 382 15.02 0.96 -0.12
CA PRO A 382 15.60 -0.15 -0.87
C PRO A 382 14.52 -1.09 -1.41
N GLY A 383 14.83 -1.74 -2.55
CA GLY A 383 13.93 -2.65 -3.26
C GLY A 383 13.49 -3.83 -2.43
N GLU A 384 14.35 -4.34 -1.55
CA GLU A 384 14.05 -5.46 -0.64
C GLU A 384 12.83 -5.20 0.25
N ALA A 385 12.46 -3.94 0.48
CA ALA A 385 11.23 -3.57 1.17
C ALA A 385 9.95 -3.89 0.36
N PHE A 386 10.08 -4.09 -0.95
CA PHE A 386 8.98 -4.30 -1.90
C PHE A 386 9.10 -5.65 -2.64
N GLY A 387 9.98 -6.53 -2.16
CA GLY A 387 10.29 -7.85 -2.71
C GLY A 387 11.73 -7.94 -3.22
N PRO A 388 12.04 -7.60 -4.48
CA PRO A 388 13.34 -7.87 -5.09
C PRO A 388 14.41 -6.85 -4.73
N SER A 389 15.66 -7.33 -4.58
CA SER A 389 16.86 -6.47 -4.60
C SER A 389 17.16 -5.94 -5.99
N GLY A 390 17.98 -4.92 -6.09
CA GLY A 390 18.40 -4.31 -7.35
C GLY A 390 17.59 -3.08 -7.76
N TYR A 391 16.78 -2.56 -6.85
CA TYR A 391 15.91 -1.40 -7.07
C TYR A 391 15.93 -0.41 -5.92
N LEU A 392 15.54 0.83 -6.19
CA LEU A 392 15.28 1.84 -5.17
C LEU A 392 13.94 2.51 -5.44
N ARG A 393 13.15 2.78 -4.40
CA ARG A 393 11.96 3.63 -4.55
C ARG A 393 12.27 5.06 -4.15
N PHE A 394 11.93 6.00 -5.04
CA PHE A 394 11.91 7.43 -4.76
C PHE A 394 10.49 7.96 -4.85
N SER A 395 10.06 8.69 -3.83
CA SER A 395 8.83 9.49 -3.89
C SER A 395 9.16 10.87 -4.43
N TYR A 396 8.42 11.34 -5.44
CA TYR A 396 8.53 12.71 -5.92
C TYR A 396 7.48 13.66 -5.31
N ALA A 397 6.87 13.23 -4.18
CA ALA A 397 6.08 14.10 -3.32
C ALA A 397 7.02 14.94 -2.42
N THR A 398 7.80 15.81 -3.04
CA THR A 398 8.73 16.78 -2.45
C THR A 398 8.95 17.93 -3.44
N SER A 399 9.69 18.98 -3.05
CA SER A 399 9.93 20.13 -3.94
C SER A 399 10.78 19.78 -5.17
N ASP A 400 10.67 20.56 -6.22
CA ASP A 400 11.49 20.42 -7.44
C ASP A 400 12.98 20.61 -7.11
N GLU A 401 13.30 21.53 -6.19
CA GLU A 401 14.66 21.80 -5.70
C GLU A 401 15.26 20.58 -5.00
N ASP A 402 14.50 19.94 -4.11
CA ASP A 402 14.93 18.71 -3.42
C ASP A 402 15.17 17.57 -4.43
N ILE A 403 14.36 17.47 -5.48
CA ILE A 403 14.54 16.47 -6.55
C ILE A 403 15.85 16.70 -7.27
N VAL A 404 16.10 17.93 -7.75
CA VAL A 404 17.32 18.29 -8.51
C VAL A 404 18.55 18.09 -7.65
N GLU A 405 18.54 18.62 -6.44
CA GLU A 405 19.67 18.53 -5.52
C GLU A 405 19.96 17.08 -5.09
N GLY A 406 18.91 16.35 -4.67
CA GLY A 406 19.08 14.97 -4.18
C GLY A 406 19.58 14.02 -5.26
N ILE A 407 19.00 14.06 -6.46
CA ILE A 407 19.44 13.20 -7.57
C ILE A 407 20.82 13.65 -8.08
N GLY A 408 21.09 14.97 -8.08
CA GLY A 408 22.42 15.52 -8.39
C GLY A 408 23.53 15.00 -7.48
N ARG A 409 23.27 14.92 -6.16
CA ARG A 409 24.21 14.33 -5.18
C ARG A 409 24.48 12.85 -5.47
N ILE A 410 23.45 12.07 -5.79
CA ILE A 410 23.60 10.66 -6.17
C ILE A 410 24.45 10.53 -7.43
N LYS A 411 24.14 11.31 -8.48
CA LYS A 411 24.87 11.30 -9.74
C LYS A 411 26.35 11.60 -9.52
N LYS A 412 26.65 12.66 -8.76
CA LYS A 412 28.03 13.04 -8.43
C LYS A 412 28.77 11.93 -7.69
N LEU A 413 28.15 11.30 -6.67
CA LEU A 413 28.76 10.19 -5.94
C LEU A 413 29.12 9.02 -6.87
N LEU A 414 28.23 8.67 -7.80
CA LEU A 414 28.38 7.49 -8.66
C LEU A 414 29.26 7.72 -9.89
N THR A 415 29.54 8.98 -10.26
CA THR A 415 30.39 9.33 -11.41
C THR A 415 31.81 9.82 -11.03
N GLU A 416 31.97 10.40 -9.84
CA GLU A 416 33.22 10.99 -9.38
C GLU A 416 33.84 10.22 -8.20
N GLY A 417 33.14 9.25 -7.65
CA GLY A 417 33.57 8.41 -6.51
C GLY A 417 34.13 7.09 -6.95
#